data_6a83d4373fd831bfabf89f94821ee798
#
_entry.id   6a83d4373fd831bfabf89f94821ee798
#
_cell.length_a   1.000
_cell.length_b   1.000
_cell.length_c   1.000
_cell.angle_alpha   90.00
_cell.angle_beta   90.00
_cell.angle_gamma   90.00
#
_symmetry.space_group_name_H-M   'P 1'
#
loop_
_entity.id
_entity.type
_entity.pdbx_description
1 polymer ?
#
loop_
_entity_poly.entity_id
_entity_poly.type
_entity_poly.pdbx_seq_one_letter_code
_entity_poly.pdbx_strand_id
1 'polypeptide(L)'
;MSWVYLFFAGLFEIGWAIGLKYTNGFTRLVPTLLTLSSMIVSLGLLGLALKALPVGTAYAVWTGIGTVGTAILGIYLLGEPATAIRLGCIGLIVAGIVGLKLAT
;
A
#
# COMPACT_ATOMS: atom_id res chain seq x y z
N MET A 1 12.51 8.99 11.17
CA MET A 1 12.74 8.39 9.84
C MET A 1 11.90 7.13 9.58
N SER A 2 11.57 6.37 10.64
CA SER A 2 10.78 5.13 10.46
C SER A 2 9.44 5.35 9.79
N TRP A 3 8.74 6.42 10.13
CA TRP A 3 7.46 6.75 9.50
C TRP A 3 7.62 7.15 8.03
N VAL A 4 8.77 7.77 7.68
CA VAL A 4 9.10 8.10 6.30
C VAL A 4 9.32 6.82 5.49
N TYR A 5 10.09 5.87 6.03
CA TYR A 5 10.27 4.57 5.38
C TYR A 5 8.93 3.86 5.18
N LEU A 6 8.07 3.92 6.20
CA LEU A 6 6.77 3.27 6.17
C LEU A 6 5.85 3.88 5.11
N PHE A 7 5.85 5.21 5.00
CA PHE A 7 5.07 5.91 3.98
C PHE A 7 5.50 5.49 2.58
N PHE A 8 6.81 5.53 2.29
CA PHE A 8 7.30 5.13 0.97
C PHE A 8 7.10 3.64 0.71
N ALA A 9 7.23 2.80 1.74
CA ALA A 9 6.93 1.38 1.61
C ALA A 9 5.48 1.17 1.17
N GLY A 10 4.55 1.94 1.74
CA GLY A 10 3.14 1.91 1.35
C GLY A 10 2.92 2.39 -0.08
N LEU A 11 3.63 3.43 -0.52
CA LEU A 11 3.55 3.90 -1.91
C LEU A 11 4.02 2.83 -2.89
N PHE A 12 5.12 2.14 -2.60
CA PHE A 12 5.60 1.05 -3.44
C PHE A 12 4.67 -0.16 -3.39
N GLU A 13 3.98 -0.38 -2.27
CA GLU A 13 2.94 -1.40 -2.20
C GLU A 13 1.80 -1.09 -3.15
N ILE A 14 1.36 0.17 -3.22
CA ILE A 14 0.36 0.60 -4.21
C ILE A 14 0.86 0.27 -5.61
N GLY A 15 2.12 0.56 -5.89
CA GLY A 15 2.74 0.30 -7.18
C GLY A 15 2.68 -1.17 -7.58
N TRP A 16 3.12 -2.08 -6.70
CA TRP A 16 3.10 -3.50 -7.06
C TRP A 16 1.69 -4.10 -7.02
N ALA A 17 0.81 -3.59 -6.16
CA ALA A 17 -0.58 -4.06 -6.12
C ALA A 17 -1.32 -3.73 -7.42
N ILE A 18 -1.20 -2.50 -7.91
CA ILE A 18 -1.77 -2.11 -9.20
C ILE A 18 -1.04 -2.83 -10.34
N GLY A 19 0.28 -2.93 -10.23
CA GLY A 19 1.10 -3.62 -11.22
C GLY A 19 0.69 -5.07 -11.46
N LEU A 20 0.25 -5.78 -10.41
CA LEU A 20 -0.23 -7.16 -10.54
C LEU A 20 -1.35 -7.28 -11.56
N LYS A 21 -2.24 -6.29 -11.65
CA LYS A 21 -3.32 -6.29 -12.62
C LYS A 21 -2.78 -6.26 -14.05
N TYR A 22 -1.70 -5.49 -14.27
CA TYR A 22 -1.12 -5.31 -15.60
C TYR A 22 -0.19 -6.45 -16.02
N THR A 23 0.23 -7.33 -15.08
CA THR A 23 1.08 -8.48 -15.42
C THR A 23 0.32 -9.57 -16.17
N ASN A 24 -0.99 -9.54 -16.15
CA ASN A 24 -1.86 -10.56 -16.74
C ASN A 24 -1.44 -11.97 -16.32
N GLY A 25 -1.36 -12.19 -15.00
CA GLY A 25 -0.94 -13.48 -14.43
C GLY A 25 0.55 -13.76 -14.60
N PHE A 26 1.38 -12.69 -14.61
CA PHE A 26 2.84 -12.75 -14.81
C PHE A 26 3.23 -13.22 -16.21
N THR A 27 2.35 -13.02 -17.20
CA THR A 27 2.64 -13.39 -18.59
C THR A 27 3.31 -12.26 -19.38
N ARG A 28 3.24 -11.01 -18.87
CA ARG A 28 3.83 -9.84 -19.52
C ARG A 28 5.12 -9.46 -18.81
N LEU A 29 6.24 -9.50 -19.55
CA LEU A 29 7.57 -9.34 -18.95
C LEU A 29 7.79 -7.97 -18.29
N VAL A 30 7.53 -6.87 -19.00
CA VAL A 30 7.82 -5.53 -18.46
C VAL A 30 6.99 -5.21 -17.24
N PRO A 31 5.65 -5.38 -17.24
CA PRO A 31 4.86 -5.18 -16.03
C PRO A 31 5.28 -6.09 -14.88
N THR A 32 5.66 -7.34 -15.17
CA THR A 32 6.10 -8.28 -14.14
C THR A 32 7.40 -7.80 -13.48
N LEU A 33 8.38 -7.34 -14.26
CA LEU A 33 9.65 -6.84 -13.72
C LEU A 33 9.43 -5.60 -12.87
N LEU A 34 8.57 -4.66 -13.33
CA LEU A 34 8.26 -3.45 -12.57
C LEU A 34 7.54 -3.78 -11.26
N THR A 35 6.61 -4.72 -11.30
CA THR A 35 5.87 -5.16 -10.12
C THR A 35 6.79 -5.80 -9.09
N LEU A 36 7.65 -6.72 -9.52
CA LEU A 36 8.59 -7.38 -8.61
C LEU A 36 9.60 -6.41 -8.02
N SER A 37 10.09 -5.46 -8.81
CA SER A 37 11.01 -4.43 -8.32
C SER A 37 10.35 -3.56 -7.25
N SER A 38 9.11 -3.13 -7.49
CA SER A 38 8.33 -2.35 -6.53
C SER A 38 8.11 -3.12 -5.23
N MET A 39 7.82 -4.43 -5.34
CA MET A 39 7.61 -5.30 -4.19
C MET A 39 8.87 -5.39 -3.33
N ILE A 40 10.03 -5.59 -3.96
CA ILE A 40 11.31 -5.68 -3.26
C ILE A 40 11.61 -4.39 -2.51
N VAL A 41 11.42 -3.23 -3.15
CA VAL A 41 11.66 -1.94 -2.52
C VAL A 41 10.67 -1.73 -1.36
N SER A 42 9.41 -2.06 -1.55
CA SER A 42 8.37 -1.92 -0.53
C SER A 42 8.72 -2.73 0.73
N LEU A 43 9.07 -4.00 0.55
CA LEU A 43 9.42 -4.88 1.67
C LEU A 43 10.73 -4.45 2.34
N GLY A 44 11.70 -3.98 1.57
CA GLY A 44 12.95 -3.46 2.12
C GLY A 44 12.72 -2.24 3.00
N LEU A 45 11.91 -1.30 2.55
CA LEU A 45 11.57 -0.12 3.33
C LEU A 45 10.76 -0.46 4.58
N LEU A 46 9.84 -1.43 4.47
CA LEU A 46 9.11 -1.93 5.63
C LEU A 46 10.08 -2.51 6.66
N GLY A 47 11.04 -3.31 6.21
CA GLY A 47 12.07 -3.87 7.08
C GLY A 47 12.86 -2.81 7.82
N LEU A 48 13.22 -1.72 7.14
CA LEU A 48 13.90 -0.60 7.78
C LEU A 48 13.03 0.08 8.84
N ALA A 49 11.74 0.23 8.58
CA ALA A 49 10.80 0.80 9.55
C ALA A 49 10.66 -0.07 10.79
N LEU A 50 10.74 -1.38 10.62
CA LEU A 50 10.60 -2.34 11.73
C LEU A 50 11.76 -2.26 12.73
N LYS A 51 12.87 -1.62 12.40
CA LYS A 51 13.96 -1.43 13.34
C LYS A 51 13.56 -0.55 14.53
N ALA A 52 12.58 0.34 14.36
CA ALA A 52 12.17 1.29 15.38
C ALA A 52 10.70 1.22 15.75
N LEU A 53 9.87 0.55 14.94
CA LEU A 53 8.42 0.48 15.18
C LEU A 53 8.00 -0.94 15.52
N PRO A 54 6.93 -1.08 16.35
CA PRO A 54 6.35 -2.41 16.60
C PRO A 54 5.85 -3.03 15.29
N VAL A 55 5.98 -4.35 15.16
CA VAL A 55 5.57 -5.07 13.96
C VAL A 55 4.09 -4.83 13.64
N GLY A 56 3.23 -4.91 14.65
CA GLY A 56 1.79 -4.72 14.44
C GLY A 56 1.46 -3.34 13.90
N THR A 57 2.05 -2.30 14.47
CA THR A 57 1.84 -0.93 14.02
C THR A 57 2.36 -0.73 12.59
N ALA A 58 3.60 -1.15 12.35
CA ALA A 58 4.23 -0.97 11.04
C ALA A 58 3.46 -1.73 9.95
N TYR A 59 3.10 -2.97 10.21
CA TYR A 59 2.37 -3.79 9.26
C TYR A 59 0.99 -3.21 8.96
N ALA A 60 0.26 -2.79 10.00
CA ALA A 60 -1.08 -2.21 9.84
C ALA A 60 -1.04 -0.92 9.01
N VAL A 61 -0.07 -0.05 9.27
CA VAL A 61 0.06 1.21 8.54
C VAL A 61 0.50 0.96 7.09
N TRP A 62 1.49 0.09 6.89
CA TRP A 62 1.96 -0.27 5.55
C TRP A 62 0.83 -0.86 4.71
N THR A 63 0.14 -1.86 5.25
CA THR A 63 -1.00 -2.50 4.57
C THR A 63 -2.12 -1.48 4.33
N GLY A 64 -2.39 -0.62 5.32
CA GLY A 64 -3.44 0.39 5.22
C GLY A 64 -3.16 1.42 4.12
N ILE A 65 -1.94 1.94 4.07
CA ILE A 65 -1.55 2.89 3.02
C ILE A 65 -1.68 2.23 1.64
N GLY A 66 -1.16 1.03 1.50
CA GLY A 66 -1.25 0.29 0.26
C GLY A 66 -2.70 0.01 -0.15
N THR A 67 -3.53 -0.40 0.81
CA THR A 67 -4.95 -0.68 0.56
C THR A 67 -5.70 0.57 0.12
N VAL A 68 -5.52 1.68 0.83
CA VAL A 68 -6.20 2.95 0.51
C VAL A 68 -5.77 3.45 -0.87
N GLY A 69 -4.47 3.51 -1.12
CA GLY A 69 -3.96 3.98 -2.41
C GLY A 69 -4.38 3.09 -3.56
N THR A 70 -4.32 1.77 -3.37
CA THR A 70 -4.75 0.82 -4.41
C THR A 70 -6.24 0.94 -4.69
N ALA A 71 -7.08 1.11 -3.66
CA ALA A 71 -8.51 1.29 -3.84
C ALA A 71 -8.82 2.58 -4.60
N ILE A 72 -8.14 3.69 -4.28
CA ILE A 72 -8.33 4.96 -4.96
C ILE A 72 -7.88 4.86 -6.42
N LEU A 73 -6.70 4.31 -6.68
CA LEU A 73 -6.21 4.16 -8.05
C LEU A 73 -7.04 3.15 -8.84
N GLY A 74 -7.59 2.13 -8.19
CA GLY A 74 -8.51 1.22 -8.84
C GLY A 74 -9.74 1.92 -9.39
N ILE A 75 -10.25 2.91 -8.65
CA ILE A 75 -11.38 3.72 -9.12
C ILE A 75 -10.99 4.52 -10.37
N TYR A 76 -9.83 5.19 -10.35
CA TYR A 76 -9.41 6.06 -11.47
C TYR A 76 -8.87 5.29 -12.67
N LEU A 77 -8.08 4.25 -12.44
CA LEU A 77 -7.36 3.57 -13.52
C LEU A 77 -8.11 2.34 -14.06
N LEU A 78 -8.85 1.65 -13.20
CA LEU A 78 -9.49 0.38 -13.55
C LEU A 78 -11.01 0.49 -13.64
N GLY A 79 -11.57 1.67 -13.42
CA GLY A 79 -13.01 1.89 -13.53
C GLY A 79 -13.84 1.22 -12.44
N GLU A 80 -13.24 0.96 -11.28
CA GLU A 80 -13.96 0.34 -10.17
C GLU A 80 -14.98 1.30 -9.56
N PRO A 81 -16.07 0.79 -8.96
CA PRO A 81 -17.11 1.65 -8.45
C PRO A 81 -16.68 2.48 -7.23
N ALA A 82 -17.11 3.75 -7.20
CA ALA A 82 -16.84 4.68 -6.09
C ALA A 82 -18.13 4.87 -5.29
N THR A 83 -18.68 3.79 -4.73
CA THR A 83 -19.90 3.87 -3.93
C THR A 83 -19.63 4.53 -2.58
N ALA A 84 -20.68 5.08 -1.96
CA ALA A 84 -20.56 5.70 -0.65
C ALA A 84 -20.04 4.71 0.40
N ILE A 85 -20.47 3.45 0.31
CA ILE A 85 -20.02 2.40 1.23
C ILE A 85 -18.52 2.14 1.05
N ARG A 86 -18.02 2.04 -0.17
CA ARG A 86 -16.60 1.85 -0.45
C ARG A 86 -15.77 3.00 0.08
N LEU A 87 -16.19 4.23 -0.21
CA LEU A 87 -15.48 5.42 0.23
C LEU A 87 -15.49 5.54 1.75
N GLY A 88 -16.61 5.19 2.40
CA GLY A 88 -16.72 5.17 3.85
C GLY A 88 -15.77 4.17 4.49
N CYS A 89 -15.65 2.98 3.91
CA CYS A 89 -14.72 1.95 4.40
C CYS A 89 -13.26 2.38 4.22
N ILE A 90 -12.93 3.02 3.09
CA ILE A 90 -11.59 3.58 2.88
C ILE A 90 -11.29 4.64 3.94
N GLY A 91 -12.27 5.49 4.26
CA GLY A 91 -12.16 6.48 5.32
C GLY A 91 -11.88 5.87 6.68
N LEU A 92 -12.51 4.73 7.00
CA LEU A 92 -12.24 4.01 8.25
C LEU A 92 -10.80 3.51 8.32
N ILE A 93 -10.26 3.02 7.21
CA ILE A 93 -8.86 2.57 7.15
C ILE A 93 -7.92 3.75 7.43
N VAL A 94 -8.17 4.90 6.78
CA VAL A 94 -7.37 6.10 6.99
C VAL A 94 -7.46 6.56 8.45
N ALA A 95 -8.65 6.56 9.03
CA ALA A 95 -8.84 6.92 10.44
C ALA A 95 -8.05 6.00 11.36
N GLY A 96 -8.03 4.69 11.06
CA GLY A 96 -7.25 3.72 11.83
C GLY A 96 -5.75 4.00 11.76
N ILE A 97 -5.22 4.36 10.59
CA ILE A 97 -3.80 4.70 10.42
C ILE A 97 -3.45 5.93 11.26
N VAL A 98 -4.28 6.98 11.18
CA VAL A 98 -4.06 8.19 11.95
C VAL A 98 -4.11 7.89 13.45
N GLY A 99 -5.06 7.08 13.88
CA GLY A 99 -5.17 6.67 15.28
C GLY A 99 -3.94 5.91 15.77
N LEU A 100 -3.40 5.01 14.97
CA LEU A 100 -2.18 4.27 15.31
C LEU A 100 -0.98 5.21 15.44
N LYS A 101 -0.85 6.17 14.54
CA LYS A 101 0.24 7.13 14.63
C LYS A 101 0.13 7.98 15.90
N LEU A 102 -1.07 8.41 16.26
CA LEU A 102 -1.29 9.20 17.48
C LEU A 102 -1.09 8.37 18.74
N ALA A 103 -1.38 7.07 18.70
CA ALA A 103 -1.23 6.16 19.83
C ALA A 103 0.21 5.67 20.02
N THR A 104 1.05 5.85 19.03
CA THR A 104 2.44 5.42 19.03
C THR A 104 3.37 6.64 19.10
#